data_4531ee6b80b23bc9243f8850c91feaba
#
_entry.id   4531ee6b80b23bc9243f8850c91feaba
#
_cell.length_a   1.000
_cell.length_b   1.000
_cell.length_c   1.000
_cell.angle_alpha   90.00
_cell.angle_beta   90.00
_cell.angle_gamma   90.00
#
_symmetry.space_group_name_H-M   'P 1'
#
loop_
_entity.id
_entity.type
_entity.pdbx_description
1 polymer ?
#
loop_
_entity_poly.entity_id
_entity_poly.type
_entity_poly.pdbx_seq_one_letter_code
_entity_poly.pdbx_strand_id
1 'polypeptide(L)'
;LIGQIFAAPQQFCPEAERILPIPLAPPRFQAYGAARWRAFGPPNGAMTERHVFPMTLANLAPIPELYVSADSAQKLKVEAAGLTSWDLTPRQICDLELLMNGGFNPLKGFLSEADYNGVVDNMRLADGTLWPMPITLDVSEKFADTVAPGQDIALRDQEGVILAILSITDKWVPNKALEAEKVFGADDLAHPAVNYLHNTAGKVYLGGPITGIQQPIHYDFRARRDTPNELRSFFRKMGWRKVVAFQTRNPLHRAHQELTFRAAKESQANLLIHPVVGMTKPGDVDHFTRVRCYEAVLDKYPQATTTMSLLNLAMRMAGPREAVWHGLIRKNHGVTHFIVGRDHAGPGKNSQGKDFYDPYAAQELFKEHEAEIGVTMVDFKHMVFVQEMAQYFPANEVPQGTTVLDISGTELRRRLREGLEIPEWFSFPEVVKELRRTSPPRSKQGFTVFFTGLSGSGKSTIANALMVKLMEMGGRPVTLLDGDVVRKHLSSELGFSKEHRDINIRRIGYVASEITKNGGIAICAPIAPYTATRRAVREMIEAYGAFIEVHVATTVEECEKRDRKGLYKLAREGKIKEFTGISDPYEAPEKPELKLETEGTDVDYCAQQVLLKLEGMGLIAV
;
A
#
# COMPACT_ATOMS: atom_id res chain seq x y z
N LEU A 1 -20.83 -17.94 47.58
CA LEU A 1 -21.39 -19.04 46.77
C LEU A 1 -20.94 -18.92 45.31
N ILE A 2 -19.65 -19.04 45.03
CA ILE A 2 -19.11 -19.45 43.73
C ILE A 2 -17.66 -19.92 44.05
N GLY A 3 -17.47 -21.17 44.12
CA GLY A 3 -16.19 -21.85 44.24
C GLY A 3 -16.43 -23.33 44.09
N GLN A 4 -15.56 -23.94 43.35
CA GLN A 4 -15.47 -25.35 42.97
C GLN A 4 -16.23 -25.75 41.71
N ILE A 5 -15.41 -26.11 40.74
CA ILE A 5 -15.41 -27.33 39.90
C ILE A 5 -14.41 -27.11 38.77
N PHE A 6 -13.26 -27.81 38.82
CA PHE A 6 -12.62 -28.63 37.79
C PHE A 6 -11.16 -28.89 38.16
N ALA A 7 -10.97 -29.99 38.83
CA ALA A 7 -9.69 -30.70 38.85
C ALA A 7 -9.90 -32.04 38.13
N ALA A 8 -9.15 -32.31 37.10
CA ALA A 8 -9.00 -33.64 36.51
C ALA A 8 -7.50 -33.91 36.27
N PRO A 9 -7.00 -35.14 36.49
CA PRO A 9 -5.60 -35.41 36.69
C PRO A 9 -4.83 -35.62 35.39
N GLN A 10 -3.60 -35.11 35.39
CA GLN A 10 -2.59 -35.41 34.39
C GLN A 10 -2.10 -36.85 34.55
N GLN A 11 -2.24 -37.68 33.52
CA GLN A 11 -1.50 -38.93 33.38
C GLN A 11 -0.20 -38.63 32.66
N PHE A 12 0.92 -38.87 33.35
CA PHE A 12 2.26 -38.91 32.83
C PHE A 12 2.48 -40.18 31.97
N CYS A 13 3.00 -40.03 30.77
CA CYS A 13 3.57 -41.10 29.99
C CYS A 13 5.10 -40.90 29.94
N PRO A 14 5.91 -41.86 30.38
CA PRO A 14 7.36 -41.73 30.34
C PRO A 14 7.91 -42.53 29.17
N GLU A 15 8.43 -41.88 28.13
CA GLU A 15 9.43 -42.44 27.23
C GLU A 15 10.12 -41.29 26.48
N ALA A 16 11.23 -40.83 27.10
CA ALA A 16 12.19 -39.95 26.42
C ALA A 16 13.36 -40.81 25.98
N GLU A 17 13.37 -41.27 24.76
CA GLU A 17 14.54 -41.85 24.13
C GLU A 17 15.61 -40.77 23.88
N ARG A 18 16.83 -41.12 24.32
CA ARG A 18 18.04 -40.32 24.19
C ARG A 18 18.44 -40.20 22.73
N ILE A 19 18.41 -38.96 22.20
CA ILE A 19 19.09 -38.63 20.95
C ILE A 19 20.51 -38.21 21.28
N LEU A 20 21.48 -39.05 20.88
CA LEU A 20 22.92 -38.75 20.92
C LEU A 20 23.27 -37.70 19.86
N PRO A 21 24.22 -36.81 20.12
CA PRO A 21 24.63 -35.79 19.13
C PRO A 21 25.48 -36.44 18.02
N ILE A 22 25.06 -36.22 16.77
CA ILE A 22 25.82 -36.56 15.58
C ILE A 22 26.92 -35.51 15.40
N PRO A 23 28.23 -35.91 15.26
CA PRO A 23 29.29 -34.95 14.99
C PRO A 23 29.20 -34.43 13.55
N LEU A 24 29.05 -33.13 13.40
CA LEU A 24 29.15 -32.41 12.13
C LEU A 24 30.61 -32.40 11.66
N ALA A 25 30.91 -33.17 10.62
CA ALA A 25 32.15 -33.04 9.86
C ALA A 25 32.01 -31.85 8.88
N PRO A 26 33.07 -31.05 8.70
CA PRO A 26 33.03 -29.93 7.78
C PRO A 26 32.98 -30.40 6.32
N PRO A 27 32.25 -29.70 5.41
CA PRO A 27 32.20 -30.06 3.99
C PRO A 27 33.58 -29.83 3.35
N ARG A 28 34.10 -30.85 2.69
CA ARG A 28 35.29 -30.77 1.84
C ARG A 28 34.96 -29.93 0.60
N PHE A 29 35.62 -28.80 0.47
CA PHE A 29 35.66 -28.05 -0.77
C PHE A 29 36.42 -28.86 -1.83
N GLN A 30 35.72 -29.32 -2.87
CA GLN A 30 36.33 -29.74 -4.11
C GLN A 30 36.63 -28.48 -4.95
N ALA A 31 37.94 -28.27 -5.19
CA ALA A 31 38.42 -27.23 -6.07
C ALA A 31 38.03 -27.55 -7.51
N TYR A 32 37.13 -26.77 -8.10
CA TYR A 32 36.88 -26.72 -9.54
C TYR A 32 37.91 -25.79 -10.19
N GLY A 33 38.50 -26.31 -11.29
CA GLY A 33 39.70 -25.85 -11.95
C GLY A 33 39.68 -24.40 -12.38
N ALA A 34 40.83 -23.80 -12.29
CA ALA A 34 41.20 -22.49 -12.79
C ALA A 34 41.06 -22.43 -14.33
N ALA A 35 40.00 -21.79 -14.83
CA ALA A 35 39.91 -21.40 -16.22
C ALA A 35 40.74 -20.13 -16.43
N ARG A 36 41.72 -20.20 -17.32
CA ARG A 36 42.61 -19.12 -17.73
C ARG A 36 41.81 -17.94 -18.31
N TRP A 37 41.82 -16.83 -17.61
CA TRP A 37 41.37 -15.54 -18.16
C TRP A 37 42.49 -14.95 -19.03
N ARG A 38 42.27 -14.86 -20.34
CA ARG A 38 43.09 -14.04 -21.23
C ARG A 38 42.71 -12.58 -21.04
N ALA A 39 43.71 -11.76 -20.75
CA ALA A 39 43.61 -10.32 -20.68
C ALA A 39 43.25 -9.74 -22.05
N PHE A 40 42.14 -9.06 -22.16
CA PHE A 40 41.89 -8.08 -23.23
C PHE A 40 42.39 -6.74 -22.74
N GLY A 41 43.32 -6.13 -23.51
CA GLY A 41 43.84 -4.80 -23.23
C GLY A 41 42.77 -3.71 -23.42
N PRO A 42 42.94 -2.54 -22.77
CA PRO A 42 41.95 -1.47 -22.82
C PRO A 42 41.86 -0.82 -24.20
N PRO A 43 40.68 -0.44 -24.68
CA PRO A 43 40.58 0.46 -25.83
C PRO A 43 40.98 1.87 -25.40
N ASN A 44 41.86 2.49 -26.19
CA ASN A 44 42.25 3.90 -26.06
C ASN A 44 41.02 4.79 -26.32
N GLY A 45 40.42 5.30 -25.26
CA GLY A 45 39.42 6.35 -25.29
C GLY A 45 39.66 7.27 -24.10
N ALA A 46 39.72 8.56 -24.34
CA ALA A 46 40.03 9.58 -23.34
C ALA A 46 39.17 9.42 -22.10
N MET A 47 39.81 9.13 -20.97
CA MET A 47 39.18 9.17 -19.64
C MET A 47 38.89 10.65 -19.32
N THR A 48 37.64 11.04 -19.37
CA THR A 48 37.19 12.21 -18.60
C THR A 48 37.39 11.89 -17.12
N GLU A 49 38.21 12.67 -16.43
CA GLU A 49 38.44 12.58 -15.00
C GLU A 49 37.08 12.68 -14.29
N ARG A 50 36.54 11.54 -13.90
CA ARG A 50 35.43 11.50 -12.95
C ARG A 50 36.02 11.86 -11.58
N HIS A 51 35.62 13.00 -11.03
CA HIS A 51 35.95 13.37 -9.65
C HIS A 51 35.38 12.30 -8.71
N VAL A 52 36.19 11.29 -8.41
CA VAL A 52 35.88 10.30 -7.36
C VAL A 52 36.25 10.94 -6.05
N PHE A 53 35.28 11.39 -5.29
CA PHE A 53 35.52 11.80 -3.90
C PHE A 53 36.01 10.57 -3.12
N PRO A 54 37.20 10.60 -2.49
CA PRO A 54 37.66 9.49 -1.70
C PRO A 54 36.80 9.37 -0.43
N MET A 55 35.88 8.41 -0.39
CA MET A 55 35.12 8.14 0.82
C MET A 55 36.03 7.53 1.88
N THR A 56 36.31 8.31 2.89
CA THR A 56 36.92 7.85 4.13
C THR A 56 35.86 7.25 5.05
N LEU A 57 36.27 6.42 6.03
CA LEU A 57 35.40 5.92 7.11
C LEU A 57 34.67 7.06 7.87
N ALA A 58 35.12 8.29 7.74
CA ALA A 58 34.48 9.50 8.28
C ALA A 58 33.03 9.71 7.73
N ASN A 59 32.77 9.30 6.50
CA ASN A 59 31.41 9.44 5.90
C ASN A 59 30.38 8.46 6.49
N LEU A 60 30.81 7.50 7.31
CA LEU A 60 29.93 6.62 8.07
C LEU A 60 29.85 7.02 9.57
N ALA A 61 30.34 8.21 9.94
CA ALA A 61 30.16 8.74 11.30
C ALA A 61 28.64 8.86 11.61
N PRO A 62 28.25 8.71 12.88
CA PRO A 62 26.87 8.91 13.29
C PRO A 62 26.37 10.29 12.87
N ILE A 63 25.11 10.37 12.45
CA ILE A 63 24.41 11.62 12.16
C ILE A 63 23.56 12.04 13.37
N PRO A 64 23.25 13.33 13.51
CA PRO A 64 22.38 13.80 14.58
C PRO A 64 20.99 13.17 14.50
N GLU A 65 20.49 12.72 15.63
CA GLU A 65 19.11 12.33 15.86
C GLU A 65 18.44 13.37 16.77
N LEU A 66 17.12 13.50 16.68
CA LEU A 66 16.39 14.46 17.48
C LEU A 66 15.77 13.85 18.74
N TYR A 67 16.12 12.62 19.07
CA TYR A 67 15.67 11.97 20.29
C TYR A 67 16.42 12.49 21.51
N VAL A 68 15.69 12.69 22.60
CA VAL A 68 16.29 12.97 23.91
C VAL A 68 16.73 11.66 24.59
N SER A 69 17.51 11.78 25.67
CA SER A 69 17.87 10.61 26.49
C SER A 69 16.63 9.95 27.10
N ALA A 70 16.72 8.66 27.44
CA ALA A 70 15.60 7.92 28.04
C ALA A 70 15.04 8.57 29.31
N ASP A 71 15.92 9.11 30.17
CA ASP A 71 15.52 9.80 31.38
C ASP A 71 14.77 11.11 31.08
N SER A 72 15.23 11.86 30.08
CA SER A 72 14.55 13.08 29.63
C SER A 72 13.22 12.75 28.96
N ALA A 73 13.16 11.70 28.18
CA ALA A 73 11.93 11.26 27.54
C ALA A 73 10.82 10.92 28.56
N GLN A 74 11.19 10.27 29.66
CA GLN A 74 10.22 9.95 30.72
C GLN A 74 9.64 11.21 31.39
N LYS A 75 10.45 12.24 31.62
CA LYS A 75 10.00 13.53 32.18
C LYS A 75 9.13 14.27 31.18
N LEU A 76 9.59 14.39 29.94
CA LEU A 76 8.86 15.07 28.87
C LEU A 76 7.51 14.42 28.54
N LYS A 77 7.36 13.09 28.68
CA LYS A 77 6.06 12.43 28.53
C LYS A 77 5.02 12.94 29.53
N VAL A 78 5.44 13.15 30.79
CA VAL A 78 4.54 13.68 31.83
C VAL A 78 4.17 15.13 31.53
N GLU A 79 5.14 15.94 31.13
CA GLU A 79 4.90 17.34 30.78
C GLU A 79 4.03 17.48 29.54
N ALA A 80 4.33 16.72 28.50
CA ALA A 80 3.60 16.74 27.23
C ALA A 80 2.15 16.24 27.33
N ALA A 81 1.83 15.44 28.35
CA ALA A 81 0.44 15.01 28.60
C ALA A 81 -0.51 16.19 28.93
N GLY A 82 0.04 17.32 29.39
CA GLY A 82 -0.70 18.55 29.66
C GLY A 82 -0.75 19.54 28.48
N LEU A 83 -0.03 19.28 27.40
CA LEU A 83 0.02 20.17 26.24
C LEU A 83 -1.20 19.96 25.31
N THR A 84 -1.54 21.00 24.56
CA THR A 84 -2.40 20.86 23.40
C THR A 84 -1.79 19.83 22.46
N SER A 85 -2.57 18.88 21.93
CA SER A 85 -2.00 17.79 21.16
C SER A 85 -2.64 17.67 19.77
N TRP A 86 -1.82 17.24 18.81
CA TRP A 86 -2.23 16.91 17.44
C TRP A 86 -2.02 15.43 17.17
N ASP A 87 -3.08 14.76 16.68
CA ASP A 87 -3.01 13.35 16.26
C ASP A 87 -2.54 13.31 14.80
N LEU A 88 -1.36 12.74 14.60
CA LEU A 88 -0.67 12.74 13.32
C LEU A 88 -1.36 11.83 12.30
N THR A 89 -1.42 12.28 11.06
CA THR A 89 -1.80 11.45 9.91
C THR A 89 -0.70 10.44 9.59
N PRO A 90 -0.99 9.34 8.86
CA PRO A 90 0.04 8.38 8.44
C PRO A 90 1.22 9.02 7.69
N ARG A 91 0.96 10.05 6.86
CA ARG A 91 2.01 10.82 6.17
C ARG A 91 2.90 11.55 7.14
N GLN A 92 2.29 12.26 8.11
CA GLN A 92 3.01 13.02 9.11
C GLN A 92 3.82 12.12 10.05
N ILE A 93 3.35 10.91 10.35
CA ILE A 93 4.13 9.92 11.13
C ILE A 93 5.38 9.49 10.36
N CYS A 94 5.29 9.21 9.05
CA CYS A 94 6.46 8.90 8.25
C CYS A 94 7.48 10.04 8.23
N ASP A 95 7.01 11.28 8.06
CA ASP A 95 7.86 12.46 8.06
C ASP A 95 8.51 12.69 9.42
N LEU A 96 7.73 12.60 10.50
CA LEU A 96 8.23 12.75 11.87
C LEU A 96 9.30 11.71 12.20
N GLU A 97 9.11 10.45 11.83
CA GLU A 97 10.08 9.38 12.06
C GLU A 97 11.42 9.69 11.39
N LEU A 98 11.39 10.10 10.11
CA LEU A 98 12.60 10.43 9.37
C LEU A 98 13.25 11.76 9.82
N LEU A 99 12.49 12.69 10.35
CA LEU A 99 13.04 13.85 11.07
C LEU A 99 13.79 13.41 12.32
N MET A 100 13.14 12.61 13.19
CA MET A 100 13.69 12.23 14.49
C MET A 100 14.92 11.33 14.40
N ASN A 101 14.93 10.35 13.47
CA ASN A 101 16.02 9.39 13.32
C ASN A 101 17.18 9.89 12.45
N GLY A 102 17.10 11.14 11.95
CA GLY A 102 18.12 11.76 11.12
C GLY A 102 18.04 11.42 9.64
N GLY A 103 17.03 10.65 9.19
CA GLY A 103 16.78 10.37 7.78
C GLY A 103 16.59 11.63 6.93
N PHE A 104 16.04 12.68 7.54
CA PHE A 104 15.86 14.01 6.94
C PHE A 104 16.90 15.05 7.40
N ASN A 105 18.05 14.62 7.94
CA ASN A 105 19.12 15.57 8.22
C ASN A 105 19.46 16.38 6.93
N PRO A 106 19.58 17.76 7.00
CA PRO A 106 19.81 18.56 8.20
C PRO A 106 18.56 19.13 8.89
N LEU A 107 17.35 18.75 8.50
CA LEU A 107 16.14 19.29 9.12
C LEU A 107 16.09 18.98 10.62
N LYS A 108 15.65 19.97 11.41
CA LYS A 108 15.49 19.86 12.87
C LYS A 108 14.01 19.78 13.29
N GLY A 109 13.10 19.77 12.33
CA GLY A 109 11.67 19.76 12.56
C GLY A 109 10.89 20.02 11.27
N PHE A 110 9.63 20.37 11.41
CA PHE A 110 8.84 20.82 10.28
C PHE A 110 9.28 22.20 9.84
N LEU A 111 9.31 22.42 8.51
CA LEU A 111 9.86 23.66 7.92
C LEU A 111 9.18 24.90 8.49
N SER A 112 9.99 25.95 8.72
CA SER A 112 9.50 27.32 8.92
C SER A 112 8.86 27.85 7.63
N GLU A 113 8.09 28.93 7.70
CA GLU A 113 7.52 29.56 6.50
C GLU A 113 8.63 30.02 5.52
N ALA A 114 9.75 30.53 6.04
CA ALA A 114 10.88 30.95 5.24
C ALA A 114 11.55 29.77 4.52
N ASP A 115 11.81 28.65 5.22
CA ASP A 115 12.35 27.43 4.62
C ASP A 115 11.38 26.83 3.61
N TYR A 116 10.09 26.78 3.94
CA TYR A 116 9.06 26.28 3.03
C TYR A 116 9.03 27.07 1.72
N ASN A 117 9.03 28.40 1.78
CA ASN A 117 9.02 29.24 0.57
C ASN A 117 10.29 29.02 -0.27
N GLY A 118 11.46 28.96 0.36
CA GLY A 118 12.72 28.67 -0.33
C GLY A 118 12.76 27.29 -0.98
N VAL A 119 12.22 26.27 -0.30
CA VAL A 119 12.09 24.90 -0.82
C VAL A 119 11.11 24.85 -2.00
N VAL A 120 9.96 25.49 -1.90
CA VAL A 120 8.97 25.53 -2.98
C VAL A 120 9.56 26.22 -4.21
N ASP A 121 10.15 27.39 -4.05
CA ASP A 121 10.64 28.20 -5.15
C ASP A 121 11.92 27.65 -5.78
N ASN A 122 12.92 27.26 -4.98
CA ASN A 122 14.29 27.03 -5.42
C ASN A 122 14.91 25.72 -4.94
N MET A 123 14.17 24.82 -4.28
CA MET A 123 14.71 23.59 -3.64
C MET A 123 15.79 23.92 -2.57
N ARG A 124 15.64 25.04 -1.83
CA ARG A 124 16.64 25.51 -0.86
C ARG A 124 15.98 25.88 0.46
N LEU A 125 16.62 25.51 1.57
CA LEU A 125 16.33 26.08 2.87
C LEU A 125 16.76 27.56 2.91
N ALA A 126 16.32 28.30 3.90
CA ALA A 126 16.66 29.72 4.05
C ALA A 126 18.18 29.98 4.20
N ASP A 127 18.94 29.00 4.69
CA ASP A 127 20.40 29.06 4.79
C ASP A 127 21.12 28.67 3.46
N GLY A 128 20.36 28.38 2.41
CA GLY A 128 20.87 27.98 1.10
C GLY A 128 21.12 26.48 0.92
N THR A 129 20.93 25.67 1.94
CA THR A 129 21.11 24.21 1.87
C THR A 129 20.13 23.59 0.89
N LEU A 130 20.59 22.67 0.03
CA LEU A 130 19.76 21.92 -0.91
C LEU A 130 18.77 21.03 -0.17
N TRP A 131 17.48 21.31 -0.36
CA TRP A 131 16.39 20.50 0.14
C TRP A 131 15.17 20.62 -0.78
N PRO A 132 14.83 19.60 -1.59
CA PRO A 132 13.90 19.77 -2.71
C PRO A 132 12.43 19.56 -2.36
N MET A 133 12.09 19.09 -1.15
CA MET A 133 10.74 18.63 -0.81
C MET A 133 10.21 19.34 0.45
N PRO A 134 9.00 19.92 0.41
CA PRO A 134 8.36 20.48 1.60
C PRO A 134 8.05 19.39 2.64
N ILE A 135 8.54 19.58 3.88
CA ILE A 135 8.24 18.73 5.04
C ILE A 135 7.47 19.60 6.03
N THR A 136 6.16 19.50 6.01
CA THR A 136 5.23 20.40 6.71
C THR A 136 4.29 19.66 7.65
N LEU A 137 3.91 20.27 8.75
CA LEU A 137 2.83 19.83 9.61
C LEU A 137 1.55 20.59 9.23
N ASP A 138 0.73 19.98 8.41
CA ASP A 138 -0.57 20.51 8.03
C ASP A 138 -1.63 20.17 9.09
N VAL A 139 -2.41 21.16 9.49
CA VAL A 139 -3.45 21.01 10.51
C VAL A 139 -4.77 21.62 10.06
N SER A 140 -5.87 21.25 10.74
CA SER A 140 -7.17 21.87 10.50
C SER A 140 -7.21 23.31 11.00
N GLU A 141 -8.02 24.17 10.35
CA GLU A 141 -8.25 25.55 10.81
C GLU A 141 -8.70 25.60 12.28
N LYS A 142 -9.63 24.70 12.65
CA LYS A 142 -10.12 24.59 14.03
C LYS A 142 -8.99 24.33 15.04
N PHE A 143 -8.02 23.48 14.70
CA PHE A 143 -6.87 23.22 15.57
C PHE A 143 -5.91 24.41 15.57
N ALA A 144 -5.62 24.98 14.41
CA ALA A 144 -4.76 26.14 14.26
C ALA A 144 -5.22 27.34 15.10
N ASP A 145 -6.54 27.52 15.27
CA ASP A 145 -7.12 28.59 16.10
C ASP A 145 -6.83 28.40 17.60
N THR A 146 -6.45 27.20 18.04
CA THR A 146 -6.14 26.89 19.45
C THR A 146 -4.66 27.08 19.80
N VAL A 147 -3.79 27.32 18.82
CA VAL A 147 -2.33 27.38 19.01
C VAL A 147 -1.71 28.61 18.34
N ALA A 148 -0.56 29.04 18.85
CA ALA A 148 0.17 30.20 18.35
C ALA A 148 1.69 29.96 18.35
N PRO A 149 2.47 30.70 17.53
CA PRO A 149 3.94 30.73 17.65
C PRO A 149 4.42 31.02 19.09
N GLY A 150 5.46 30.31 19.50
CA GLY A 150 5.97 30.33 20.86
C GLY A 150 5.35 29.31 21.81
N GLN A 151 4.40 28.51 21.35
CA GLN A 151 3.79 27.43 22.15
C GLN A 151 4.36 26.07 21.74
N ASP A 152 4.39 25.17 22.72
CA ASP A 152 4.69 23.75 22.49
C ASP A 152 3.40 22.94 22.34
N ILE A 153 3.40 21.98 21.41
CA ILE A 153 2.32 21.01 21.24
C ILE A 153 2.86 19.58 21.26
N ALA A 154 2.05 18.65 21.77
CA ALA A 154 2.35 17.23 21.74
C ALA A 154 1.92 16.62 20.41
N LEU A 155 2.82 15.91 19.74
CA LEU A 155 2.54 15.14 18.53
C LEU A 155 2.30 13.68 18.91
N ARG A 156 1.12 13.15 18.59
CA ARG A 156 0.68 11.78 18.95
C ARG A 156 0.42 10.95 17.70
N ASP A 157 0.62 9.65 17.83
CA ASP A 157 0.08 8.71 16.85
C ASP A 157 -1.45 8.56 16.99
N GLN A 158 -2.03 7.71 16.14
CA GLN A 158 -3.48 7.48 16.15
C GLN A 158 -3.97 6.67 17.35
N GLU A 159 -3.06 6.03 18.09
CA GLU A 159 -3.33 5.32 19.35
C GLU A 159 -3.22 6.26 20.57
N GLY A 160 -2.83 7.51 20.34
CA GLY A 160 -2.67 8.53 21.38
C GLY A 160 -1.30 8.55 22.06
N VAL A 161 -0.33 7.79 21.55
CA VAL A 161 1.03 7.75 22.08
C VAL A 161 1.78 9.02 21.69
N ILE A 162 2.35 9.73 22.68
CA ILE A 162 3.14 10.93 22.43
C ILE A 162 4.50 10.54 21.84
N LEU A 163 4.78 10.98 20.61
CA LEU A 163 6.01 10.68 19.89
C LEU A 163 7.04 11.80 20.02
N ALA A 164 6.60 13.07 19.98
CA ALA A 164 7.45 14.23 20.00
C ALA A 164 6.72 15.47 20.55
N ILE A 165 7.48 16.51 20.84
CA ILE A 165 6.99 17.86 21.08
C ILE A 165 7.44 18.73 19.90
N LEU A 166 6.52 19.52 19.33
CA LEU A 166 6.82 20.59 18.38
C LEU A 166 6.79 21.92 19.10
N SER A 167 7.88 22.69 19.04
CA SER A 167 7.92 24.08 19.46
C SER A 167 7.55 24.96 18.26
N ILE A 168 6.34 25.48 18.23
CA ILE A 168 5.81 26.24 17.08
C ILE A 168 6.57 27.56 16.96
N THR A 169 7.27 27.76 15.84
CA THR A 169 7.88 29.04 15.47
C THR A 169 7.04 29.81 14.47
N ASP A 170 6.35 29.11 13.59
CA ASP A 170 5.61 29.65 12.45
C ASP A 170 4.22 29.02 12.31
N LYS A 171 3.26 29.84 11.89
CA LYS A 171 1.90 29.41 11.54
C LYS A 171 1.42 30.22 10.35
N TRP A 172 1.12 29.56 9.21
CA TRP A 172 0.69 30.25 7.98
C TRP A 172 -0.30 29.41 7.17
N VAL A 173 -0.93 30.07 6.21
CA VAL A 173 -1.79 29.43 5.19
C VAL A 173 -0.97 29.33 3.90
N PRO A 174 -0.61 28.14 3.42
CA PRO A 174 0.20 27.99 2.21
C PRO A 174 -0.57 28.31 0.93
N ASN A 175 0.16 28.74 -0.10
CA ASN A 175 -0.36 28.77 -1.44
C ASN A 175 -0.24 27.39 -2.10
N LYS A 176 -1.25 26.54 -1.91
CA LYS A 176 -1.23 25.13 -2.38
C LYS A 176 -1.16 25.01 -3.90
N ALA A 177 -1.73 25.95 -4.66
CA ALA A 177 -1.62 25.95 -6.12
C ALA A 177 -0.18 26.22 -6.57
N LEU A 178 0.51 27.18 -5.93
CA LEU A 178 1.93 27.46 -6.19
C LEU A 178 2.80 26.24 -5.80
N GLU A 179 2.54 25.64 -4.64
CA GLU A 179 3.24 24.40 -4.24
C GLU A 179 3.04 23.29 -5.27
N ALA A 180 1.80 23.09 -5.76
CA ALA A 180 1.51 22.10 -6.79
C ALA A 180 2.31 22.34 -8.08
N GLU A 181 2.29 23.57 -8.59
CA GLU A 181 3.02 23.93 -9.81
C GLU A 181 4.54 23.81 -9.64
N LYS A 182 5.11 24.32 -8.55
CA LYS A 182 6.56 24.37 -8.34
C LYS A 182 7.17 23.03 -7.95
N VAL A 183 6.52 22.28 -7.06
CA VAL A 183 7.06 21.01 -6.52
C VAL A 183 6.70 19.83 -7.42
N PHE A 184 5.49 19.82 -7.97
CA PHE A 184 4.96 18.69 -8.76
C PHE A 184 4.83 18.99 -10.26
N GLY A 185 5.15 20.21 -10.69
CA GLY A 185 5.18 20.61 -12.10
C GLY A 185 3.80 20.87 -12.71
N ALA A 186 2.71 20.68 -11.99
CA ALA A 186 1.35 20.94 -12.45
C ALA A 186 0.36 20.96 -11.28
N ASP A 187 -0.65 21.83 -11.36
CA ASP A 187 -1.81 21.80 -10.46
C ASP A 187 -2.92 20.92 -11.07
N ASP A 188 -2.66 19.62 -11.15
CA ASP A 188 -3.54 18.61 -11.74
C ASP A 188 -3.88 17.52 -10.71
N LEU A 189 -5.15 17.34 -10.39
CA LEU A 189 -5.64 16.36 -9.41
C LEU A 189 -5.40 14.89 -9.81
N ALA A 190 -5.04 14.60 -11.06
CA ALA A 190 -4.57 13.28 -11.46
C ALA A 190 -3.21 12.92 -10.81
N HIS A 191 -2.45 13.93 -10.37
CA HIS A 191 -1.22 13.72 -9.60
C HIS A 191 -1.57 13.37 -8.14
N PRO A 192 -1.13 12.21 -7.60
CA PRO A 192 -1.53 11.76 -6.24
C PRO A 192 -1.20 12.76 -5.13
N ALA A 193 -0.04 13.42 -5.21
CA ALA A 193 0.35 14.40 -4.20
C ALA A 193 -0.42 15.71 -4.32
N VAL A 194 -0.75 16.15 -5.52
CA VAL A 194 -1.59 17.34 -5.75
C VAL A 194 -3.01 17.07 -5.25
N ASN A 195 -3.55 15.89 -5.53
CA ASN A 195 -4.83 15.45 -4.98
C ASN A 195 -4.83 15.46 -3.44
N TYR A 196 -3.78 14.89 -2.83
CA TYR A 196 -3.61 14.93 -1.37
C TYR A 196 -3.53 16.37 -0.85
N LEU A 197 -2.74 17.21 -1.49
CA LEU A 197 -2.52 18.61 -1.11
C LEU A 197 -3.83 19.42 -1.06
N HIS A 198 -4.68 19.27 -2.07
CA HIS A 198 -5.95 20.02 -2.15
C HIS A 198 -7.08 19.38 -1.32
N ASN A 199 -7.20 18.06 -1.33
CA ASN A 199 -8.39 17.37 -0.82
C ASN A 199 -8.20 16.75 0.57
N THR A 200 -6.95 16.54 1.04
CA THR A 200 -6.67 15.83 2.30
C THR A 200 -5.88 16.68 3.28
N ALA A 201 -4.82 17.34 2.81
CA ALA A 201 -3.96 18.15 3.68
C ALA A 201 -4.72 19.29 4.34
N GLY A 202 -4.41 19.55 5.61
CA GLY A 202 -4.95 20.66 6.39
C GLY A 202 -4.67 22.02 5.73
N LYS A 203 -5.44 23.04 6.10
CA LYS A 203 -5.37 24.37 5.46
C LYS A 203 -4.28 25.27 6.07
N VAL A 204 -3.83 24.96 7.26
CA VAL A 204 -2.82 25.76 7.98
C VAL A 204 -1.60 24.90 8.22
N TYR A 205 -0.43 25.47 8.00
CA TYR A 205 0.85 24.80 8.27
C TYR A 205 1.46 25.35 9.56
N LEU A 206 2.05 24.45 10.36
CA LEU A 206 2.82 24.76 11.54
C LEU A 206 4.28 24.36 11.31
N GLY A 207 5.20 25.28 11.57
CA GLY A 207 6.64 25.07 11.48
C GLY A 207 7.33 25.18 12.82
N GLY A 208 8.48 24.53 12.94
CA GLY A 208 9.34 24.63 14.10
C GLY A 208 10.15 23.38 14.41
N PRO A 209 11.13 23.48 15.33
CA PRO A 209 11.93 22.35 15.76
C PRO A 209 11.11 21.33 16.55
N ILE A 210 11.53 20.05 16.47
CA ILE A 210 10.93 18.97 17.24
C ILE A 210 11.91 18.43 18.29
N THR A 211 11.34 17.98 19.40
CA THR A 211 12.03 17.22 20.45
C THR A 211 11.44 15.81 20.45
N GLY A 212 12.19 14.82 19.96
CA GLY A 212 11.77 13.44 19.85
C GLY A 212 11.76 12.74 21.21
N ILE A 213 10.62 12.15 21.57
CA ILE A 213 10.43 11.43 22.83
C ILE A 213 10.59 9.92 22.63
N GLN A 214 9.95 9.37 21.60
CA GLN A 214 10.05 7.96 21.25
C GLN A 214 9.78 7.71 19.78
N GLN A 215 10.28 6.59 19.27
CA GLN A 215 10.01 6.16 17.90
C GLN A 215 8.54 5.71 17.73
N PRO A 216 7.94 5.92 16.56
CA PRO A 216 6.71 5.23 16.18
C PRO A 216 6.90 3.71 16.28
N ILE A 217 5.87 3.01 16.75
CA ILE A 217 5.94 1.55 16.92
C ILE A 217 5.52 0.88 15.61
N HIS A 218 6.43 0.10 15.04
CA HIS A 218 6.14 -0.77 13.91
C HIS A 218 5.96 -2.22 14.40
N TYR A 219 4.89 -2.86 13.96
CA TYR A 219 4.60 -4.25 14.33
C TYR A 219 5.03 -5.24 13.24
N ASP A 220 5.33 -4.74 12.03
CA ASP A 220 5.68 -5.50 10.84
C ASP A 220 7.18 -5.44 10.53
N PHE A 221 7.74 -6.55 10.09
CA PHE A 221 9.11 -6.70 9.58
C PHE A 221 10.19 -5.96 10.40
N ARG A 222 10.09 -5.98 11.72
CA ARG A 222 10.96 -5.22 12.64
C ARG A 222 12.46 -5.44 12.41
N ALA A 223 12.86 -6.67 12.06
CA ALA A 223 14.26 -7.03 11.81
C ALA A 223 14.83 -6.41 10.51
N ARG A 224 14.02 -5.67 9.75
CA ARG A 224 14.41 -5.03 8.49
C ARG A 224 14.25 -3.50 8.54
N ARG A 225 13.92 -2.93 9.67
CA ARG A 225 13.67 -1.48 9.84
C ARG A 225 14.85 -0.84 10.57
N ASP A 226 15.96 -0.66 9.83
CA ASP A 226 17.15 -0.03 10.38
C ASP A 226 17.08 1.50 10.26
N THR A 227 17.45 2.20 11.31
CA THR A 227 17.66 3.65 11.30
C THR A 227 18.91 4.01 10.48
N PRO A 228 19.08 5.27 10.06
CA PRO A 228 20.29 5.72 9.40
C PRO A 228 21.58 5.36 10.17
N ASN A 229 21.59 5.55 11.48
CA ASN A 229 22.76 5.26 12.31
C ASN A 229 23.04 3.76 12.47
N GLU A 230 22.00 2.92 12.50
CA GLU A 230 22.15 1.46 12.51
C GLU A 230 22.74 0.96 11.20
N LEU A 231 22.26 1.42 10.03
CA LEU A 231 22.85 1.08 8.74
C LEU A 231 24.30 1.57 8.60
N ARG A 232 24.60 2.79 9.01
CA ARG A 232 25.96 3.32 9.03
C ARG A 232 26.88 2.46 9.92
N SER A 233 26.40 2.05 11.08
CA SER A 233 27.10 1.14 11.99
C SER A 233 27.32 -0.23 11.38
N PHE A 234 26.29 -0.78 10.73
CA PHE A 234 26.36 -2.05 10.00
C PHE A 234 27.41 -1.99 8.88
N PHE A 235 27.41 -0.96 8.04
CA PHE A 235 28.38 -0.81 6.95
C PHE A 235 29.81 -0.70 7.49
N ARG A 236 30.02 0.04 8.58
CA ARG A 236 31.34 0.09 9.24
C ARG A 236 31.79 -1.28 9.74
N LYS A 237 30.91 -2.01 10.42
CA LYS A 237 31.18 -3.34 10.97
C LYS A 237 31.52 -4.35 9.87
N MET A 238 30.83 -4.25 8.73
CA MET A 238 31.06 -5.11 7.55
C MET A 238 32.26 -4.66 6.70
N GLY A 239 32.88 -3.52 7.00
CA GLY A 239 33.97 -2.95 6.20
C GLY A 239 33.53 -2.44 4.83
N TRP A 240 32.23 -2.15 4.64
CA TRP A 240 31.69 -1.65 3.40
C TRP A 240 32.05 -0.18 3.20
N ARG A 241 32.88 0.11 2.20
CA ARG A 241 33.34 1.49 1.90
C ARG A 241 32.49 2.19 0.85
N LYS A 242 31.95 1.42 -0.09
CA LYS A 242 31.05 1.89 -1.12
C LYS A 242 29.75 1.09 -1.04
N VAL A 243 28.63 1.79 -1.05
CA VAL A 243 27.30 1.20 -1.00
C VAL A 243 26.45 1.82 -2.09
N VAL A 244 25.93 0.98 -2.99
CA VAL A 244 24.93 1.40 -3.98
C VAL A 244 23.55 1.02 -3.46
N ALA A 245 22.62 1.99 -3.44
CA ALA A 245 21.26 1.74 -3.02
C ALA A 245 20.31 1.62 -4.21
N PHE A 246 19.43 0.65 -4.11
CA PHE A 246 18.29 0.47 -5.00
C PHE A 246 16.99 0.76 -4.25
N GLN A 247 16.30 1.83 -4.66
CA GLN A 247 14.96 2.13 -4.18
C GLN A 247 13.91 1.49 -5.05
N THR A 248 12.88 0.91 -4.45
CA THR A 248 11.72 0.43 -5.17
C THR A 248 10.46 0.53 -4.32
N ARG A 249 9.32 0.64 -4.99
CA ARG A 249 7.96 0.46 -4.45
C ARG A 249 7.19 -0.64 -5.20
N ASN A 250 7.90 -1.37 -6.05
CA ASN A 250 7.36 -2.48 -6.83
C ASN A 250 8.01 -3.80 -6.40
N PRO A 251 7.36 -4.95 -6.61
CA PRO A 251 7.99 -6.25 -6.44
C PRO A 251 9.27 -6.37 -7.29
N LEU A 252 10.25 -7.12 -6.79
CA LEU A 252 11.48 -7.39 -7.54
C LEU A 252 11.24 -8.48 -8.58
N HIS A 253 11.56 -8.15 -9.84
CA HIS A 253 11.58 -9.10 -10.96
C HIS A 253 13.01 -9.29 -11.44
N ARG A 254 13.25 -10.20 -12.40
CA ARG A 254 14.60 -10.52 -12.88
C ARG A 254 15.33 -9.32 -13.48
N ALA A 255 14.61 -8.43 -14.18
CA ALA A 255 15.19 -7.18 -14.68
C ALA A 255 15.81 -6.32 -13.56
N HIS A 256 15.13 -6.24 -12.40
CA HIS A 256 15.63 -5.49 -11.24
C HIS A 256 16.87 -6.16 -10.62
N GLN A 257 16.90 -7.50 -10.57
CA GLN A 257 18.07 -8.22 -10.08
C GLN A 257 19.28 -7.96 -10.96
N GLU A 258 19.14 -8.09 -12.28
CA GLU A 258 20.23 -7.82 -13.22
C GLU A 258 20.71 -6.37 -13.13
N LEU A 259 19.78 -5.41 -13.08
CA LEU A 259 20.08 -4.00 -12.91
C LEU A 259 20.90 -3.75 -11.63
N THR A 260 20.49 -4.32 -10.51
CA THR A 260 21.19 -4.14 -9.23
C THR A 260 22.56 -4.82 -9.20
N PHE A 261 22.72 -5.97 -9.85
CA PHE A 261 24.03 -6.64 -9.99
C PHE A 261 25.00 -5.81 -10.87
N ARG A 262 24.52 -5.28 -11.99
CA ARG A 262 25.31 -4.38 -12.84
C ARG A 262 25.71 -3.13 -12.08
N ALA A 263 24.77 -2.48 -11.38
CA ALA A 263 25.03 -1.31 -10.57
C ALA A 263 26.12 -1.56 -9.52
N ALA A 264 26.02 -2.66 -8.77
CA ALA A 264 27.01 -3.04 -7.77
C ALA A 264 28.39 -3.32 -8.38
N LYS A 265 28.42 -4.00 -9.53
CA LYS A 265 29.65 -4.34 -10.25
C LYS A 265 30.35 -3.09 -10.83
N GLU A 266 29.60 -2.23 -11.52
CA GLU A 266 30.13 -1.01 -12.16
C GLU A 266 30.63 0.00 -11.14
N SER A 267 29.90 0.17 -10.03
CA SER A 267 30.30 1.04 -8.93
C SER A 267 31.39 0.43 -8.03
N GLN A 268 31.67 -0.87 -8.17
CA GLN A 268 32.49 -1.64 -7.22
C GLN A 268 32.00 -1.43 -5.77
N ALA A 269 30.69 -1.52 -5.58
CA ALA A 269 30.00 -1.22 -4.32
C ALA A 269 29.20 -2.41 -3.81
N ASN A 270 29.00 -2.45 -2.50
CA ASN A 270 28.03 -3.37 -1.88
C ASN A 270 26.61 -2.86 -2.13
N LEU A 271 25.63 -3.74 -2.14
CA LEU A 271 24.25 -3.43 -2.49
C LEU A 271 23.36 -3.28 -1.25
N LEU A 272 22.68 -2.15 -1.17
CA LEU A 272 21.54 -1.94 -0.27
C LEU A 272 20.23 -1.97 -1.08
N ILE A 273 19.41 -3.00 -0.89
CA ILE A 273 18.02 -3.00 -1.35
C ILE A 273 17.22 -2.22 -0.29
N HIS A 274 16.69 -1.05 -0.69
CA HIS A 274 16.09 -0.09 0.24
C HIS A 274 14.68 0.31 -0.20
N PRO A 275 13.71 -0.64 -0.15
CA PRO A 275 12.35 -0.40 -0.59
C PRO A 275 11.59 0.50 0.38
N VAL A 276 10.66 1.29 -0.17
CA VAL A 276 9.76 2.13 0.59
C VAL A 276 8.57 1.31 1.09
N VAL A 277 8.29 1.38 2.39
CA VAL A 277 7.15 0.70 3.05
C VAL A 277 6.18 1.66 3.73
N GLY A 278 6.45 2.97 3.71
CA GLY A 278 5.48 4.01 4.07
C GLY A 278 4.42 4.21 2.99
N MET A 279 3.89 5.40 2.90
CA MET A 279 2.86 5.70 1.89
C MET A 279 3.45 5.71 0.48
N THR A 280 2.76 5.06 -0.46
CA THR A 280 3.10 5.02 -1.88
C THR A 280 1.90 5.44 -2.73
N LYS A 281 2.00 5.26 -4.05
CA LYS A 281 0.93 5.62 -4.98
C LYS A 281 -0.30 4.72 -4.78
N PRO A 282 -1.53 5.27 -4.82
CA PRO A 282 -2.75 4.47 -4.87
C PRO A 282 -2.71 3.44 -6.00
N GLY A 283 -3.09 2.19 -5.69
CA GLY A 283 -3.06 1.07 -6.65
C GLY A 283 -1.71 0.35 -6.76
N ASP A 284 -0.69 0.74 -6.00
CA ASP A 284 0.51 -0.07 -5.83
C ASP A 284 0.19 -1.35 -5.03
N VAL A 285 0.99 -2.39 -5.23
CA VAL A 285 0.92 -3.60 -4.40
C VAL A 285 1.19 -3.23 -2.95
N ASP A 286 0.41 -3.76 -2.02
CA ASP A 286 0.58 -3.47 -0.59
C ASP A 286 1.99 -3.83 -0.09
N HIS A 287 2.44 -3.14 0.95
CA HIS A 287 3.83 -3.30 1.39
C HIS A 287 4.12 -4.68 2.00
N PHE A 288 3.14 -5.35 2.63
CA PHE A 288 3.34 -6.70 3.16
C PHE A 288 3.65 -7.69 2.03
N THR A 289 2.89 -7.62 0.94
CA THR A 289 3.13 -8.43 -0.26
C THR A 289 4.47 -8.10 -0.90
N ARG A 290 4.80 -6.80 -1.03
CA ARG A 290 6.07 -6.36 -1.60
C ARG A 290 7.26 -6.88 -0.79
N VAL A 291 7.22 -6.75 0.54
CA VAL A 291 8.31 -7.22 1.40
C VAL A 291 8.46 -8.74 1.32
N ARG A 292 7.37 -9.52 1.32
CA ARG A 292 7.45 -10.97 1.09
C ARG A 292 8.05 -11.31 -0.27
N CYS A 293 7.74 -10.52 -1.33
CA CYS A 293 8.39 -10.68 -2.63
C CYS A 293 9.89 -10.39 -2.57
N TYR A 294 10.32 -9.40 -1.78
CA TYR A 294 11.74 -9.10 -1.61
C TYR A 294 12.45 -10.22 -0.85
N GLU A 295 11.90 -10.68 0.26
CA GLU A 295 12.44 -11.78 1.05
C GLU A 295 12.54 -13.08 0.23
N ALA A 296 11.56 -13.37 -0.61
CA ALA A 296 11.54 -14.55 -1.48
C ALA A 296 12.68 -14.58 -2.52
N VAL A 297 13.28 -13.44 -2.82
CA VAL A 297 14.40 -13.35 -3.77
C VAL A 297 15.73 -12.98 -3.13
N LEU A 298 15.74 -12.63 -1.84
CA LEU A 298 16.94 -12.18 -1.17
C LEU A 298 18.05 -13.25 -1.14
N ASP A 299 17.68 -14.52 -1.04
CA ASP A 299 18.61 -15.65 -1.10
C ASP A 299 19.30 -15.82 -2.46
N LYS A 300 18.78 -15.19 -3.51
CA LYS A 300 19.36 -15.16 -4.84
C LYS A 300 20.40 -14.04 -5.01
N TYR A 301 20.67 -13.29 -3.95
CA TYR A 301 21.69 -12.26 -3.86
C TYR A 301 22.87 -12.75 -3.01
N PRO A 302 24.12 -12.33 -3.32
CA PRO A 302 25.28 -12.65 -2.48
C PRO A 302 25.14 -12.02 -1.09
N GLN A 303 24.95 -12.83 -0.06
CA GLN A 303 24.71 -12.38 1.32
C GLN A 303 25.84 -11.54 1.92
N ALA A 304 27.10 -11.80 1.50
CA ALA A 304 28.26 -11.04 2.00
C ALA A 304 28.32 -9.60 1.48
N THR A 305 27.68 -9.30 0.35
CA THR A 305 27.76 -8.00 -0.33
C THR A 305 26.41 -7.33 -0.53
N THR A 306 25.33 -7.94 -0.05
CA THR A 306 23.97 -7.40 -0.19
C THR A 306 23.25 -7.40 1.16
N THR A 307 22.53 -6.31 1.45
CA THR A 307 21.60 -6.25 2.57
C THR A 307 20.30 -5.57 2.13
N MET A 308 19.24 -5.79 2.91
CA MET A 308 17.95 -5.14 2.71
C MET A 308 17.51 -4.45 3.99
N SER A 309 17.08 -3.19 3.87
CA SER A 309 16.44 -2.43 4.94
C SER A 309 15.23 -1.69 4.39
N LEU A 310 14.20 -1.54 5.21
CA LEU A 310 12.92 -0.94 4.83
C LEU A 310 12.91 0.54 5.20
N LEU A 311 12.51 1.40 4.27
CA LEU A 311 12.40 2.83 4.50
C LEU A 311 10.94 3.25 4.71
N ASN A 312 10.62 3.80 5.87
CA ASN A 312 9.29 4.31 6.19
C ASN A 312 9.09 5.73 5.62
N LEU A 313 9.13 5.86 4.30
CA LEU A 313 8.99 7.13 3.58
C LEU A 313 7.57 7.27 3.04
N ALA A 314 6.95 8.43 3.24
CA ALA A 314 5.76 8.80 2.49
C ALA A 314 6.17 9.44 1.16
N MET A 315 6.11 8.68 0.07
CA MET A 315 6.47 9.17 -1.27
C MET A 315 5.52 10.28 -1.74
N ARG A 316 6.06 11.24 -2.47
CA ARG A 316 5.33 12.38 -3.04
C ARG A 316 5.03 12.23 -4.53
N MET A 317 5.69 11.29 -5.21
CA MET A 317 5.61 11.07 -6.65
C MET A 317 6.09 12.28 -7.49
N ALA A 318 6.98 13.10 -6.93
CA ALA A 318 7.46 14.37 -7.50
C ALA A 318 8.60 14.20 -8.54
N GLY A 319 8.79 12.98 -9.08
CA GLY A 319 9.73 12.71 -10.16
C GLY A 319 11.13 13.29 -9.93
N PRO A 320 11.53 14.35 -10.70
CA PRO A 320 12.86 14.92 -10.60
C PRO A 320 13.26 15.42 -9.21
N ARG A 321 12.40 16.21 -8.55
CA ARG A 321 12.68 16.69 -7.19
C ARG A 321 12.76 15.54 -6.18
N GLU A 322 11.93 14.53 -6.34
CA GLU A 322 11.95 13.37 -5.46
C GLU A 322 13.20 12.51 -5.64
N ALA A 323 13.77 12.44 -6.84
CA ALA A 323 15.05 11.76 -7.06
C ALA A 323 16.18 12.42 -6.26
N VAL A 324 16.28 13.74 -6.28
CA VAL A 324 17.24 14.51 -5.46
C VAL A 324 17.01 14.26 -3.96
N TRP A 325 15.76 14.32 -3.52
CA TRP A 325 15.38 14.05 -2.14
C TRP A 325 15.76 12.62 -1.71
N HIS A 326 15.49 11.64 -2.57
CA HIS A 326 15.88 10.26 -2.34
C HIS A 326 17.40 10.08 -2.23
N GLY A 327 18.18 10.84 -2.99
CA GLY A 327 19.63 10.87 -2.87
C GLY A 327 20.11 11.40 -1.52
N LEU A 328 19.53 12.51 -1.04
CA LEU A 328 19.84 13.09 0.28
C LEU A 328 19.49 12.12 1.41
N ILE A 329 18.32 11.49 1.34
CA ILE A 329 17.91 10.48 2.32
C ILE A 329 18.93 9.32 2.36
N ARG A 330 19.34 8.79 1.20
CA ARG A 330 20.30 7.68 1.13
C ARG A 330 21.69 8.07 1.60
N LYS A 331 22.13 9.31 1.32
CA LYS A 331 23.35 9.86 1.95
C LYS A 331 23.29 9.76 3.47
N ASN A 332 22.16 10.14 4.04
CA ASN A 332 21.95 10.05 5.49
C ASN A 332 22.03 8.61 6.01
N HIS A 333 21.61 7.62 5.24
CA HIS A 333 21.76 6.19 5.53
C HIS A 333 23.16 5.62 5.21
N GLY A 334 24.15 6.45 4.84
CA GLY A 334 25.53 6.00 4.59
C GLY A 334 25.77 5.46 3.17
N VAL A 335 24.84 5.68 2.25
CA VAL A 335 24.94 5.28 0.85
C VAL A 335 25.86 6.23 0.07
N THR A 336 26.61 5.69 -0.90
CA THR A 336 27.58 6.42 -1.69
C THR A 336 27.21 6.53 -3.16
N HIS A 337 26.39 5.58 -3.64
CA HIS A 337 25.92 5.49 -5.00
C HIS A 337 24.42 5.21 -4.98
N PHE A 338 23.68 5.88 -5.84
CA PHE A 338 22.23 5.73 -5.89
C PHE A 338 21.75 5.45 -7.30
N ILE A 339 20.94 4.40 -7.45
CA ILE A 339 20.37 4.02 -8.73
C ILE A 339 19.16 4.92 -9.03
N VAL A 340 19.26 5.71 -10.09
CA VAL A 340 18.17 6.52 -10.61
C VAL A 340 17.73 5.92 -11.95
N GLY A 341 16.60 5.23 -11.92
CA GLY A 341 16.03 4.59 -13.11
C GLY A 341 15.20 5.53 -13.97
N ARG A 342 14.73 5.01 -15.11
CA ARG A 342 13.74 5.67 -15.95
C ARG A 342 12.45 5.92 -15.15
N ASP A 343 11.82 7.08 -15.34
CA ASP A 343 10.56 7.47 -14.67
C ASP A 343 10.62 7.33 -13.14
N HIS A 344 11.75 7.77 -12.55
CA HIS A 344 11.97 7.66 -11.10
C HIS A 344 10.93 8.45 -10.32
N ALA A 345 10.19 7.78 -9.44
CA ALA A 345 9.09 8.34 -8.66
C ALA A 345 8.01 9.07 -9.50
N GLY A 346 7.80 8.63 -10.74
CA GLY A 346 6.79 9.22 -11.62
C GLY A 346 5.37 8.84 -11.20
N PRO A 347 4.43 9.82 -11.22
CA PRO A 347 3.03 9.59 -10.84
C PRO A 347 2.22 8.86 -11.91
N GLY A 348 2.71 8.82 -13.14
CA GLY A 348 2.05 8.26 -14.32
C GLY A 348 1.49 9.34 -15.24
N LYS A 349 0.24 9.18 -15.70
CA LYS A 349 -0.37 10.07 -16.68
C LYS A 349 -1.20 11.17 -16.02
N ASN A 350 -1.16 12.37 -16.60
CA ASN A 350 -1.98 13.51 -16.21
C ASN A 350 -3.44 13.37 -16.71
N SER A 351 -4.28 14.34 -16.39
CA SER A 351 -5.70 14.38 -16.82
C SER A 351 -5.90 14.37 -18.35
N GLN A 352 -4.86 14.74 -19.13
CA GLN A 352 -4.85 14.71 -20.58
C GLN A 352 -4.27 13.43 -21.18
N GLY A 353 -3.87 12.46 -20.34
CA GLY A 353 -3.27 11.19 -20.77
C GLY A 353 -1.78 11.27 -21.14
N LYS A 354 -1.10 12.38 -20.87
CA LYS A 354 0.35 12.56 -21.07
C LYS A 354 1.10 12.25 -19.78
N ASP A 355 2.36 11.86 -19.89
CA ASP A 355 3.22 11.69 -18.72
C ASP A 355 3.48 13.05 -18.05
N PHE A 356 3.52 13.06 -16.69
CA PHE A 356 3.78 14.29 -15.94
C PHE A 356 5.20 14.81 -16.14
N TYR A 357 6.16 13.90 -16.27
CA TYR A 357 7.58 14.22 -16.43
C TYR A 357 8.18 13.47 -17.61
N ASP A 358 9.23 14.06 -18.20
CA ASP A 358 10.07 13.31 -19.14
C ASP A 358 10.68 12.09 -18.43
N PRO A 359 10.75 10.92 -19.08
CA PRO A 359 11.24 9.69 -18.47
C PRO A 359 12.65 9.78 -17.87
N TYR A 360 13.48 10.71 -18.31
CA TYR A 360 14.85 10.89 -17.82
C TYR A 360 15.08 12.20 -17.05
N ALA A 361 14.08 13.06 -16.91
CA ALA A 361 14.21 14.33 -16.20
C ALA A 361 14.70 14.16 -14.74
N ALA A 362 14.39 13.02 -14.11
CA ALA A 362 14.90 12.70 -12.77
C ALA A 362 16.42 12.46 -12.75
N GLN A 363 16.98 11.84 -13.80
CA GLN A 363 18.42 11.64 -13.95
C GLN A 363 19.13 12.97 -14.23
N GLU A 364 18.53 13.82 -15.06
CA GLU A 364 19.08 15.13 -15.43
C GLU A 364 19.19 16.03 -14.19
N LEU A 365 18.10 16.23 -13.44
CA LEU A 365 18.11 17.06 -12.24
C LEU A 365 19.03 16.47 -11.15
N PHE A 366 19.04 15.16 -10.96
CA PHE A 366 19.96 14.53 -10.00
C PHE A 366 21.41 14.79 -10.37
N LYS A 367 21.74 14.69 -11.66
CA LYS A 367 23.10 14.91 -12.18
C LYS A 367 23.56 16.36 -11.97
N GLU A 368 22.68 17.32 -12.17
CA GLU A 368 22.92 18.73 -11.90
C GLU A 368 23.34 18.97 -10.44
N HIS A 369 22.70 18.29 -9.49
CA HIS A 369 22.94 18.43 -8.06
C HIS A 369 23.85 17.34 -7.46
N GLU A 370 24.40 16.42 -8.24
CA GLU A 370 25.16 15.25 -7.74
C GLU A 370 26.29 15.62 -6.79
N ALA A 371 27.05 16.66 -7.11
CA ALA A 371 28.18 17.12 -6.28
C ALA A 371 27.72 17.62 -4.92
N GLU A 372 26.58 18.30 -4.85
CA GLU A 372 26.02 18.85 -3.63
C GLU A 372 25.29 17.79 -2.79
N ILE A 373 24.56 16.88 -3.45
CA ILE A 373 23.99 15.69 -2.81
C ILE A 373 25.12 14.90 -2.13
N GLY A 374 26.26 14.75 -2.82
CA GLY A 374 27.39 13.97 -2.34
C GLY A 374 27.19 12.46 -2.44
N VAL A 375 26.31 12.02 -3.36
CA VAL A 375 26.06 10.61 -3.71
C VAL A 375 26.18 10.50 -5.23
N THR A 376 26.98 9.55 -5.70
CA THR A 376 27.18 9.33 -7.13
C THR A 376 25.94 8.67 -7.74
N MET A 377 25.42 9.25 -8.81
CA MET A 377 24.33 8.65 -9.56
C MET A 377 24.82 7.42 -10.35
N VAL A 378 24.03 6.37 -10.33
CA VAL A 378 24.16 5.21 -11.22
C VAL A 378 22.90 5.20 -12.09
N ASP A 379 23.05 5.67 -13.33
CA ASP A 379 21.94 5.76 -14.27
C ASP A 379 21.81 4.47 -15.08
N PHE A 380 20.56 4.03 -15.23
CA PHE A 380 20.25 2.90 -16.09
C PHE A 380 19.17 3.25 -17.11
N LYS A 381 19.36 2.74 -18.31
CA LYS A 381 18.32 2.69 -19.34
C LYS A 381 17.36 1.54 -19.04
N HIS A 382 16.23 1.53 -19.72
CA HIS A 382 15.26 0.45 -19.61
C HIS A 382 15.93 -0.91 -19.89
N MET A 383 15.71 -1.88 -18.97
CA MET A 383 16.25 -3.23 -19.08
C MET A 383 15.25 -4.12 -19.83
N VAL A 384 15.70 -4.80 -20.86
CA VAL A 384 14.90 -5.69 -21.71
C VAL A 384 15.53 -7.08 -21.80
N PHE A 385 14.70 -8.11 -21.95
CA PHE A 385 15.19 -9.48 -22.09
C PHE A 385 15.43 -9.81 -23.57
N VAL A 386 16.62 -10.28 -23.88
CA VAL A 386 17.00 -10.72 -25.25
C VAL A 386 16.85 -12.25 -25.30
N GLN A 387 15.91 -12.72 -26.11
CA GLN A 387 15.48 -14.11 -26.13
C GLN A 387 16.60 -15.08 -26.53
N GLU A 388 17.34 -14.76 -27.60
CA GLU A 388 18.38 -15.62 -28.15
C GLU A 388 19.57 -15.79 -27.19
N MET A 389 19.81 -14.81 -26.34
CA MET A 389 20.90 -14.82 -25.36
C MET A 389 20.45 -15.25 -23.96
N ALA A 390 19.13 -15.36 -23.73
CA ALA A 390 18.53 -15.64 -22.45
C ALA A 390 19.01 -14.70 -21.32
N GLN A 391 19.26 -13.41 -21.62
CA GLN A 391 19.83 -12.42 -20.71
C GLN A 391 19.15 -11.06 -20.84
N TYR A 392 19.29 -10.25 -19.79
CA TYR A 392 18.83 -8.87 -19.78
C TYR A 392 19.95 -7.92 -20.25
N PHE A 393 19.56 -6.94 -21.06
CA PHE A 393 20.41 -5.86 -21.55
C PHE A 393 19.73 -4.51 -21.34
N PRO A 394 20.49 -3.42 -21.12
CA PRO A 394 19.99 -2.07 -21.34
C PRO A 394 19.51 -1.93 -22.80
N ALA A 395 18.38 -1.27 -23.01
CA ALA A 395 17.78 -1.17 -24.35
C ALA A 395 18.71 -0.58 -25.43
N ASN A 396 19.67 0.24 -25.04
CA ASN A 396 20.68 0.82 -25.92
C ASN A 396 21.90 -0.11 -26.19
N GLU A 397 22.00 -1.25 -25.50
CA GLU A 397 23.08 -2.25 -25.65
C GLU A 397 22.58 -3.53 -26.33
N VAL A 398 21.33 -3.58 -26.77
CA VAL A 398 20.73 -4.75 -27.43
C VAL A 398 21.42 -5.02 -28.77
N PRO A 399 21.92 -6.25 -29.01
CA PRO A 399 22.54 -6.59 -30.30
C PRO A 399 21.53 -6.51 -31.45
N GLN A 400 21.95 -6.04 -32.60
CA GLN A 400 21.08 -5.96 -33.77
C GLN A 400 20.62 -7.34 -34.23
N GLY A 401 19.35 -7.43 -34.64
CA GLY A 401 18.76 -8.67 -35.16
C GLY A 401 18.28 -9.67 -34.10
N THR A 402 18.28 -9.26 -32.82
CA THR A 402 17.77 -10.11 -31.73
C THR A 402 16.32 -9.76 -31.35
N THR A 403 15.60 -10.73 -30.81
CA THR A 403 14.22 -10.58 -30.33
C THR A 403 14.20 -10.08 -28.91
N VAL A 404 13.53 -8.94 -28.69
CA VAL A 404 13.37 -8.34 -27.37
C VAL A 404 12.00 -8.72 -26.81
N LEU A 405 12.00 -9.20 -25.55
CA LEU A 405 10.78 -9.47 -24.78
C LEU A 405 10.71 -8.50 -23.60
N ASP A 406 9.51 -7.93 -23.39
CA ASP A 406 9.21 -7.05 -22.27
C ASP A 406 7.76 -7.26 -21.81
N ILE A 407 7.52 -7.11 -20.51
CA ILE A 407 6.19 -7.12 -19.91
C ILE A 407 6.02 -5.85 -19.10
N SER A 408 5.10 -4.99 -19.55
CA SER A 408 4.77 -3.78 -18.82
C SER A 408 4.03 -4.09 -17.51
N GLY A 409 4.06 -3.16 -16.55
CA GLY A 409 3.30 -3.30 -15.30
C GLY A 409 1.79 -3.46 -15.54
N THR A 410 1.25 -2.88 -16.61
CA THR A 410 -0.16 -3.05 -17.00
C THR A 410 -0.43 -4.48 -17.48
N GLU A 411 0.43 -5.03 -18.32
CA GLU A 411 0.33 -6.42 -18.80
C GLU A 411 0.51 -7.41 -17.66
N LEU A 412 1.44 -7.17 -16.74
CA LEU A 412 1.59 -8.00 -15.54
C LEU A 412 0.30 -8.03 -14.71
N ARG A 413 -0.30 -6.86 -14.45
CA ARG A 413 -1.59 -6.79 -13.72
C ARG A 413 -2.71 -7.51 -14.46
N ARG A 414 -2.75 -7.41 -15.79
CA ARG A 414 -3.70 -8.17 -16.62
C ARG A 414 -3.50 -9.68 -16.45
N ARG A 415 -2.26 -10.18 -16.58
CA ARG A 415 -1.93 -11.61 -16.42
C ARG A 415 -2.27 -12.14 -15.03
N LEU A 416 -2.01 -11.37 -13.98
CA LEU A 416 -2.41 -11.73 -12.62
C LEU A 416 -3.93 -11.85 -12.49
N ARG A 417 -4.68 -10.85 -12.98
CA ARG A 417 -6.14 -10.80 -12.91
C ARG A 417 -6.82 -11.92 -13.70
N GLU A 418 -6.28 -12.24 -14.88
CA GLU A 418 -6.83 -13.27 -15.77
C GLU A 418 -6.28 -14.66 -15.47
N GLY A 419 -5.34 -14.81 -14.56
CA GLY A 419 -4.73 -16.09 -14.22
C GLY A 419 -3.75 -16.60 -15.26
N LEU A 420 -3.34 -15.77 -16.23
CA LEU A 420 -2.43 -16.14 -17.31
C LEU A 420 -1.02 -16.39 -16.78
N GLU A 421 -0.26 -17.20 -17.50
CA GLU A 421 1.13 -17.50 -17.17
C GLU A 421 1.99 -16.25 -17.16
N ILE A 422 2.82 -16.11 -16.13
CA ILE A 422 3.87 -15.10 -16.02
C ILE A 422 5.20 -15.82 -16.28
N PRO A 423 5.89 -15.52 -17.41
CA PRO A 423 7.07 -16.26 -17.81
C PRO A 423 8.21 -16.15 -16.79
N GLU A 424 8.97 -17.24 -16.62
CA GLU A 424 10.12 -17.27 -15.70
C GLU A 424 11.24 -16.31 -16.10
N TRP A 425 11.37 -15.99 -17.39
CA TRP A 425 12.33 -14.98 -17.81
C TRP A 425 11.98 -13.58 -17.26
N PHE A 426 10.70 -13.29 -17.01
CA PHE A 426 10.25 -12.01 -16.47
C PHE A 426 10.35 -11.95 -14.95
N SER A 427 9.86 -12.99 -14.24
CA SER A 427 9.80 -12.98 -12.78
C SER A 427 10.16 -14.33 -12.17
N PHE A 428 10.47 -14.31 -10.88
CA PHE A 428 10.73 -15.51 -10.11
C PHE A 428 9.41 -16.21 -9.74
N PRO A 429 9.33 -17.55 -9.81
CA PRO A 429 8.13 -18.30 -9.43
C PRO A 429 7.64 -17.96 -8.01
N GLU A 430 8.56 -17.75 -7.08
CA GLU A 430 8.26 -17.40 -5.69
C GLU A 430 7.58 -16.03 -5.59
N VAL A 431 8.04 -15.04 -6.35
CA VAL A 431 7.42 -13.71 -6.44
C VAL A 431 6.02 -13.80 -7.06
N VAL A 432 5.88 -14.57 -8.13
CA VAL A 432 4.57 -14.79 -8.78
C VAL A 432 3.59 -15.44 -7.81
N LYS A 433 4.05 -16.41 -7.00
CA LYS A 433 3.24 -17.05 -5.96
C LYS A 433 2.73 -16.03 -4.92
N GLU A 434 3.61 -15.16 -4.41
CA GLU A 434 3.20 -14.11 -3.45
C GLU A 434 2.24 -13.10 -4.07
N LEU A 435 2.48 -12.67 -5.32
CA LEU A 435 1.57 -11.78 -6.03
C LEU A 435 0.19 -12.41 -6.26
N ARG A 436 0.12 -13.69 -6.61
CA ARG A 436 -1.15 -14.41 -6.80
C ARG A 436 -1.90 -14.66 -5.50
N ARG A 437 -1.19 -14.70 -4.37
CA ARG A 437 -1.81 -14.85 -3.05
C ARG A 437 -2.67 -13.62 -2.69
N THR A 438 -2.21 -12.42 -3.03
CA THR A 438 -2.88 -11.16 -2.69
C THR A 438 -3.65 -10.56 -3.87
N SER A 439 -3.32 -10.97 -5.09
CA SER A 439 -4.04 -10.60 -6.31
C SER A 439 -4.44 -11.87 -7.07
N PRO A 440 -5.37 -12.68 -6.52
CA PRO A 440 -5.81 -13.90 -7.16
C PRO A 440 -6.54 -13.61 -8.49
N PRO A 441 -6.58 -14.55 -9.43
CA PRO A 441 -7.39 -14.43 -10.64
C PRO A 441 -8.84 -14.10 -10.30
N ARG A 442 -9.52 -13.40 -11.20
CA ARG A 442 -10.89 -12.94 -10.96
C ARG A 442 -11.84 -14.08 -10.56
N SER A 443 -11.67 -15.26 -11.15
CA SER A 443 -12.42 -16.46 -10.79
C SER A 443 -12.16 -17.01 -9.38
N LYS A 444 -11.12 -16.52 -8.69
CA LYS A 444 -10.79 -16.87 -7.30
C LYS A 444 -10.96 -15.71 -6.31
N GLN A 445 -11.33 -14.53 -6.80
CA GLN A 445 -11.63 -13.38 -5.91
C GLN A 445 -12.98 -13.57 -5.25
N GLY A 446 -13.13 -13.03 -4.02
CA GLY A 446 -14.43 -12.95 -3.37
C GLY A 446 -15.37 -12.00 -4.11
N PHE A 447 -16.67 -12.24 -4.00
CA PHE A 447 -17.68 -11.35 -4.53
C PHE A 447 -18.98 -11.42 -3.72
N THR A 448 -19.83 -10.42 -3.89
CA THR A 448 -21.15 -10.37 -3.28
C THR A 448 -22.24 -10.34 -4.35
N VAL A 449 -23.21 -11.26 -4.26
CA VAL A 449 -24.49 -11.16 -4.96
C VAL A 449 -25.50 -10.52 -4.03
N PHE A 450 -25.97 -9.34 -4.37
CA PHE A 450 -26.84 -8.52 -3.55
C PHE A 450 -28.24 -8.44 -4.18
N PHE A 451 -29.15 -9.26 -3.69
CA PHE A 451 -30.55 -9.19 -4.10
C PHE A 451 -31.28 -8.02 -3.47
N THR A 452 -32.10 -7.36 -4.25
CA THR A 452 -33.04 -6.33 -3.79
C THR A 452 -34.42 -6.54 -4.45
N GLY A 453 -35.48 -6.09 -3.80
CA GLY A 453 -36.85 -6.28 -4.26
C GLY A 453 -37.85 -6.35 -3.09
N LEU A 454 -39.13 -6.33 -3.40
CA LEU A 454 -40.24 -6.31 -2.44
C LEU A 454 -40.30 -7.56 -1.55
N SER A 455 -40.99 -7.51 -0.43
CA SER A 455 -41.34 -8.70 0.33
C SER A 455 -42.16 -9.65 -0.54
N GLY A 456 -41.93 -10.96 -0.47
CA GLY A 456 -42.65 -11.93 -1.34
C GLY A 456 -42.19 -11.99 -2.80
N SER A 457 -41.20 -11.19 -3.24
CA SER A 457 -40.72 -11.19 -4.62
C SER A 457 -39.96 -12.46 -5.05
N GLY A 458 -39.53 -13.31 -4.10
CA GLY A 458 -38.81 -14.55 -4.41
C GLY A 458 -37.31 -14.51 -4.08
N LYS A 459 -36.75 -13.40 -3.58
CA LYS A 459 -35.32 -13.22 -3.27
C LYS A 459 -34.69 -14.38 -2.48
N SER A 460 -35.24 -14.68 -1.31
CA SER A 460 -34.69 -15.75 -0.45
C SER A 460 -34.75 -17.12 -1.11
N THR A 461 -35.76 -17.39 -1.91
CA THR A 461 -35.89 -18.66 -2.65
C THR A 461 -34.81 -18.79 -3.73
N ILE A 462 -34.62 -17.74 -4.53
CA ILE A 462 -33.58 -17.69 -5.56
C ILE A 462 -32.18 -17.71 -4.93
N ALA A 463 -31.98 -16.96 -3.84
CA ALA A 463 -30.72 -16.91 -3.11
C ALA A 463 -30.32 -18.29 -2.55
N ASN A 464 -31.28 -19.07 -2.01
CA ASN A 464 -31.04 -20.43 -1.55
C ASN A 464 -30.69 -21.38 -2.72
N ALA A 465 -31.42 -21.32 -3.83
CA ALA A 465 -31.11 -22.12 -5.02
C ALA A 465 -29.72 -21.79 -5.56
N LEU A 466 -29.38 -20.51 -5.66
CA LEU A 466 -28.05 -20.04 -6.07
C LEU A 466 -26.96 -20.53 -5.12
N MET A 467 -27.19 -20.44 -3.80
CA MET A 467 -26.26 -20.92 -2.78
C MET A 467 -25.93 -22.40 -2.97
N VAL A 468 -26.94 -23.24 -3.14
CA VAL A 468 -26.74 -24.68 -3.35
C VAL A 468 -25.92 -24.93 -4.60
N LYS A 469 -26.26 -24.29 -5.73
CA LYS A 469 -25.51 -24.45 -6.99
C LYS A 469 -24.04 -24.02 -6.85
N LEU A 470 -23.77 -22.89 -6.18
CA LEU A 470 -22.40 -22.44 -5.93
C LEU A 470 -21.63 -23.35 -4.96
N MET A 471 -22.32 -23.96 -3.98
CA MET A 471 -21.72 -24.94 -3.07
C MET A 471 -21.41 -26.26 -3.80
N GLU A 472 -22.27 -26.71 -4.71
CA GLU A 472 -22.04 -27.89 -5.56
C GLU A 472 -20.83 -27.69 -6.49
N MET A 473 -20.64 -26.48 -7.03
CA MET A 473 -19.45 -26.13 -7.83
C MET A 473 -18.16 -26.16 -7.00
N GLY A 474 -18.24 -25.92 -5.69
CA GLY A 474 -17.09 -25.91 -4.77
C GLY A 474 -16.16 -24.71 -4.97
N GLY A 475 -14.95 -24.82 -4.45
CA GLY A 475 -13.85 -23.88 -4.67
C GLY A 475 -13.78 -22.72 -3.69
N ARG A 476 -14.91 -22.16 -3.21
CA ARG A 476 -14.94 -21.02 -2.25
C ARG A 476 -16.05 -21.17 -1.23
N PRO A 477 -15.84 -20.68 0.02
CA PRO A 477 -16.93 -20.62 1.01
C PRO A 477 -18.06 -19.72 0.52
N VAL A 478 -19.30 -20.19 0.71
CA VAL A 478 -20.53 -19.44 0.36
C VAL A 478 -21.29 -19.13 1.63
N THR A 479 -21.67 -17.87 1.85
CA THR A 479 -22.45 -17.43 3.00
C THR A 479 -23.72 -16.72 2.55
N LEU A 480 -24.87 -17.20 3.02
CA LEU A 480 -26.16 -16.55 2.81
C LEU A 480 -26.47 -15.59 3.96
N LEU A 481 -26.64 -14.32 3.65
CA LEU A 481 -27.08 -13.26 4.55
C LEU A 481 -28.55 -12.93 4.23
N ASP A 482 -29.44 -13.82 4.66
CA ASP A 482 -30.88 -13.60 4.56
C ASP A 482 -31.34 -12.58 5.58
N GLY A 483 -32.25 -11.67 5.17
CA GLY A 483 -32.68 -10.56 5.99
C GLY A 483 -33.33 -10.96 7.32
N ASP A 484 -34.04 -12.09 7.38
CA ASP A 484 -34.68 -12.56 8.60
C ASP A 484 -33.65 -13.17 9.58
N VAL A 485 -32.66 -13.92 9.04
CA VAL A 485 -31.56 -14.50 9.84
C VAL A 485 -30.68 -13.39 10.41
N VAL A 486 -30.31 -12.41 9.59
CA VAL A 486 -29.50 -11.27 10.04
C VAL A 486 -30.23 -10.47 11.11
N ARG A 487 -31.53 -10.22 10.96
CA ARG A 487 -32.30 -9.51 12.00
C ARG A 487 -32.29 -10.25 13.31
N LYS A 488 -32.38 -11.57 13.30
CA LYS A 488 -32.39 -12.39 14.53
C LYS A 488 -31.03 -12.32 15.26
N HIS A 489 -29.91 -12.34 14.55
CA HIS A 489 -28.59 -12.52 15.14
C HIS A 489 -27.72 -11.26 15.21
N LEU A 490 -27.93 -10.32 14.29
CA LEU A 490 -27.07 -9.14 14.17
C LEU A 490 -27.82 -7.82 14.40
N SER A 491 -29.15 -7.81 14.26
CA SER A 491 -29.97 -6.60 14.30
C SER A 491 -31.27 -6.81 15.05
N SER A 492 -31.25 -7.64 16.13
CA SER A 492 -32.44 -7.99 16.91
C SER A 492 -33.07 -6.79 17.63
N GLU A 493 -32.28 -5.76 17.92
CA GLU A 493 -32.77 -4.53 18.58
C GLU A 493 -33.40 -3.54 17.58
N LEU A 494 -33.24 -3.73 16.26
CA LEU A 494 -33.74 -2.81 15.26
C LEU A 494 -35.20 -3.08 14.91
N GLY A 495 -36.01 -2.00 14.88
CA GLY A 495 -37.37 -1.99 14.35
C GLY A 495 -37.41 -1.91 12.82
N PHE A 496 -38.53 -1.37 12.29
CA PHE A 496 -38.77 -1.28 10.84
C PHE A 496 -38.82 0.16 10.32
N SER A 497 -38.45 1.16 11.15
CA SER A 497 -38.33 2.53 10.65
C SER A 497 -37.28 2.63 9.52
N LYS A 498 -37.33 3.70 8.75
CA LYS A 498 -36.38 3.95 7.66
C LYS A 498 -34.94 3.87 8.15
N GLU A 499 -34.63 4.54 9.26
CA GLU A 499 -33.28 4.56 9.87
C GLU A 499 -32.84 3.14 10.29
N HIS A 500 -33.71 2.38 10.92
CA HIS A 500 -33.40 1.02 11.35
C HIS A 500 -33.22 0.07 10.16
N ARG A 501 -33.95 0.26 9.07
CA ARG A 501 -33.73 -0.48 7.83
C ARG A 501 -32.38 -0.14 7.23
N ASP A 502 -32.01 1.12 7.17
CA ASP A 502 -30.71 1.57 6.63
C ASP A 502 -29.54 1.01 7.47
N ILE A 503 -29.64 1.07 8.79
CA ILE A 503 -28.61 0.48 9.68
C ILE A 503 -28.49 -1.01 9.41
N ASN A 504 -29.59 -1.76 9.33
CA ASN A 504 -29.59 -3.19 9.05
C ASN A 504 -28.92 -3.52 7.71
N ILE A 505 -29.23 -2.77 6.64
CA ILE A 505 -28.62 -2.97 5.32
C ILE A 505 -27.12 -2.66 5.33
N ARG A 506 -26.69 -1.61 6.02
CA ARG A 506 -25.26 -1.30 6.19
C ARG A 506 -24.51 -2.39 6.97
N ARG A 507 -25.12 -2.98 8.02
CA ARG A 507 -24.55 -4.11 8.74
C ARG A 507 -24.41 -5.35 7.85
N ILE A 508 -25.43 -5.67 7.05
CA ILE A 508 -25.34 -6.74 6.02
C ILE A 508 -24.20 -6.45 5.07
N GLY A 509 -24.09 -5.20 4.57
CA GLY A 509 -23.03 -4.77 3.68
C GLY A 509 -21.64 -4.94 4.29
N TYR A 510 -21.46 -4.57 5.54
CA TYR A 510 -20.19 -4.74 6.26
C TYR A 510 -19.79 -6.23 6.38
N VAL A 511 -20.70 -7.10 6.81
CA VAL A 511 -20.42 -8.53 6.88
C VAL A 511 -20.10 -9.11 5.50
N ALA A 512 -20.85 -8.71 4.46
CA ALA A 512 -20.60 -9.13 3.09
C ALA A 512 -19.24 -8.64 2.57
N SER A 513 -18.82 -7.42 2.94
CA SER A 513 -17.52 -6.87 2.56
C SER A 513 -16.36 -7.67 3.17
N GLU A 514 -16.46 -8.08 4.43
CA GLU A 514 -15.46 -8.91 5.09
C GLU A 514 -15.39 -10.33 4.49
N ILE A 515 -16.53 -10.93 4.13
CA ILE A 515 -16.56 -12.21 3.41
C ILE A 515 -15.88 -12.09 2.05
N THR A 516 -16.22 -11.05 1.28
CA THR A 516 -15.65 -10.75 -0.03
C THR A 516 -14.14 -10.52 0.05
N LYS A 517 -13.68 -9.71 1.00
CA LYS A 517 -12.27 -9.43 1.27
C LYS A 517 -11.45 -10.70 1.54
N ASN A 518 -12.06 -11.67 2.23
CA ASN A 518 -11.43 -12.95 2.56
C ASN A 518 -11.61 -14.03 1.46
N GLY A 519 -12.02 -13.65 0.24
CA GLY A 519 -12.12 -14.56 -0.91
C GLY A 519 -13.39 -15.39 -0.94
N GLY A 520 -14.32 -15.22 0.00
CA GLY A 520 -15.61 -15.91 0.06
C GLY A 520 -16.66 -15.31 -0.87
N ILE A 521 -17.79 -16.02 -1.00
CA ILE A 521 -18.97 -15.56 -1.72
C ILE A 521 -20.03 -15.18 -0.71
N ALA A 522 -20.48 -13.92 -0.72
CA ALA A 522 -21.62 -13.48 0.05
C ALA A 522 -22.87 -13.39 -0.84
N ILE A 523 -23.96 -13.97 -0.40
CA ILE A 523 -25.29 -13.84 -1.01
C ILE A 523 -26.18 -13.10 -0.04
N CYS A 524 -26.54 -11.86 -0.36
CA CYS A 524 -27.39 -11.02 0.48
C CYS A 524 -28.80 -10.99 -0.08
N ALA A 525 -29.83 -11.24 0.74
CA ALA A 525 -31.23 -11.27 0.29
C ALA A 525 -32.16 -10.31 1.08
N PRO A 526 -31.75 -9.05 1.36
CA PRO A 526 -32.62 -8.08 2.01
C PRO A 526 -33.61 -7.44 1.01
N ILE A 527 -34.56 -6.64 1.49
CA ILE A 527 -35.41 -5.78 0.65
C ILE A 527 -34.57 -4.64 0.06
N ALA A 528 -33.77 -3.96 0.90
CA ALA A 528 -32.90 -2.83 0.56
C ALA A 528 -33.59 -1.76 -0.31
N PRO A 529 -34.62 -1.06 0.21
CA PRO A 529 -35.52 -0.27 -0.62
C PRO A 529 -34.91 1.02 -1.15
N TYR A 530 -33.87 1.58 -0.50
CA TYR A 530 -33.35 2.92 -0.81
C TYR A 530 -32.05 2.86 -1.59
N THR A 531 -31.98 3.64 -2.68
CA THR A 531 -30.83 3.71 -3.60
C THR A 531 -29.55 4.19 -2.89
N ALA A 532 -29.67 5.19 -2.02
CA ALA A 532 -28.51 5.73 -1.29
C ALA A 532 -27.83 4.66 -0.41
N THR A 533 -28.63 3.82 0.26
CA THR A 533 -28.11 2.75 1.13
C THR A 533 -27.47 1.63 0.30
N ARG A 534 -28.08 1.23 -0.82
CA ARG A 534 -27.49 0.25 -1.74
C ARG A 534 -26.19 0.74 -2.34
N ARG A 535 -26.09 2.04 -2.71
CA ARG A 535 -24.84 2.64 -3.19
C ARG A 535 -23.74 2.59 -2.13
N ALA A 536 -24.04 2.96 -0.88
CA ALA A 536 -23.06 2.91 0.20
C ALA A 536 -22.55 1.48 0.47
N VAL A 537 -23.43 0.48 0.36
CA VAL A 537 -23.04 -0.94 0.47
C VAL A 537 -22.18 -1.38 -0.72
N ARG A 538 -22.53 -0.97 -1.94
CA ARG A 538 -21.73 -1.22 -3.14
C ARG A 538 -20.31 -0.67 -2.98
N GLU A 539 -20.16 0.59 -2.61
CA GLU A 539 -18.85 1.26 -2.41
C GLU A 539 -18.00 0.52 -1.35
N MET A 540 -18.63 0.07 -0.28
CA MET A 540 -17.96 -0.70 0.79
C MET A 540 -17.41 -2.04 0.28
N ILE A 541 -18.14 -2.74 -0.57
CA ILE A 541 -17.79 -4.07 -1.08
C ILE A 541 -16.82 -3.99 -2.27
N GLU A 542 -17.02 -3.04 -3.18
CA GLU A 542 -16.18 -2.86 -4.38
C GLU A 542 -14.74 -2.49 -4.05
N ALA A 543 -14.47 -2.01 -2.83
CA ALA A 543 -13.12 -1.84 -2.33
C ALA A 543 -12.31 -3.17 -2.25
N TYR A 544 -13.00 -4.32 -2.17
CA TYR A 544 -12.38 -5.63 -1.94
C TYR A 544 -12.67 -6.68 -3.01
N GLY A 545 -13.78 -6.54 -3.74
CA GLY A 545 -14.16 -7.51 -4.77
C GLY A 545 -15.38 -7.07 -5.56
N ALA A 546 -15.97 -7.96 -6.34
CA ALA A 546 -17.12 -7.62 -7.18
C ALA A 546 -18.41 -7.52 -6.37
N PHE A 547 -19.25 -6.54 -6.74
CA PHE A 547 -20.61 -6.39 -6.27
C PHE A 547 -21.60 -6.60 -7.44
N ILE A 548 -22.55 -7.51 -7.28
CA ILE A 548 -23.54 -7.85 -8.30
C ILE A 548 -24.93 -7.56 -7.72
N GLU A 549 -25.54 -6.45 -8.14
CA GLU A 549 -26.90 -6.08 -7.77
C GLU A 549 -27.90 -6.85 -8.60
N VAL A 550 -28.73 -7.66 -7.96
CA VAL A 550 -29.80 -8.43 -8.62
C VAL A 550 -31.14 -7.88 -8.18
N HIS A 551 -31.80 -7.19 -9.10
CA HIS A 551 -33.14 -6.68 -8.89
C HIS A 551 -34.19 -7.77 -9.18
N VAL A 552 -34.87 -8.24 -8.14
CA VAL A 552 -36.02 -9.15 -8.28
C VAL A 552 -37.28 -8.30 -8.46
N ALA A 553 -37.64 -8.06 -9.72
CA ALA A 553 -38.59 -7.04 -10.15
C ALA A 553 -40.06 -7.55 -10.19
N THR A 554 -40.44 -8.37 -9.25
CA THR A 554 -41.83 -8.83 -9.09
C THR A 554 -42.73 -7.67 -8.72
N THR A 555 -43.89 -7.54 -9.36
CA THR A 555 -44.85 -6.47 -9.11
C THR A 555 -45.43 -6.54 -7.68
N VAL A 556 -45.95 -5.41 -7.20
CA VAL A 556 -46.59 -5.35 -5.86
C VAL A 556 -47.80 -6.29 -5.82
N GLU A 557 -48.60 -6.29 -6.89
CA GLU A 557 -49.80 -7.12 -7.04
C GLU A 557 -49.49 -8.60 -6.93
N GLU A 558 -48.42 -9.06 -7.58
CA GLU A 558 -48.02 -10.46 -7.50
C GLU A 558 -47.41 -10.80 -6.13
N CYS A 559 -46.64 -9.89 -5.52
CA CYS A 559 -46.12 -10.05 -4.18
C CYS A 559 -47.23 -10.13 -3.13
N GLU A 560 -48.26 -9.28 -3.27
CA GLU A 560 -49.46 -9.28 -2.41
C GLU A 560 -50.29 -10.55 -2.58
N LYS A 561 -50.46 -11.04 -3.80
CA LYS A 561 -51.12 -12.32 -4.08
C LYS A 561 -50.39 -13.51 -3.45
N ARG A 562 -49.06 -13.48 -3.44
CA ARG A 562 -48.27 -14.54 -2.77
C ARG A 562 -48.33 -14.47 -1.26
N ASP A 563 -48.27 -13.32 -0.66
CA ASP A 563 -48.27 -12.93 0.76
C ASP A 563 -48.04 -14.06 1.79
N ARG A 564 -46.98 -14.84 1.60
CA ARG A 564 -46.64 -16.05 2.36
C ARG A 564 -46.54 -15.82 3.88
N LYS A 565 -46.23 -14.59 4.29
CA LYS A 565 -46.06 -14.17 5.68
C LYS A 565 -47.24 -13.40 6.25
N GLY A 566 -48.30 -13.14 5.44
CA GLY A 566 -49.46 -12.34 5.81
C GLY A 566 -49.17 -10.84 6.06
N LEU A 567 -47.98 -10.36 5.62
CA LEU A 567 -47.53 -9.01 5.91
C LEU A 567 -48.27 -7.95 5.07
N TYR A 568 -48.61 -8.25 3.80
CA TYR A 568 -49.39 -7.34 2.95
C TYR A 568 -50.81 -7.15 3.52
N LYS A 569 -51.44 -8.23 3.94
CA LYS A 569 -52.74 -8.16 4.61
C LYS A 569 -52.70 -7.25 5.84
N LEU A 570 -51.70 -7.43 6.72
CA LEU A 570 -51.53 -6.58 7.91
C LEU A 570 -51.23 -5.13 7.56
N ALA A 571 -50.46 -4.86 6.48
CA ALA A 571 -50.17 -3.52 6.02
C ALA A 571 -51.43 -2.82 5.44
N ARG A 572 -52.26 -3.55 4.66
CA ARG A 572 -53.53 -3.03 4.16
C ARG A 572 -54.53 -2.76 5.29
N GLU A 573 -54.53 -3.55 6.36
CA GLU A 573 -55.33 -3.33 7.55
C GLU A 573 -54.75 -2.19 8.44
N GLY A 574 -53.68 -1.53 8.04
CA GLY A 574 -53.03 -0.44 8.79
C GLY A 574 -52.33 -0.88 10.09
N LYS A 575 -52.14 -2.20 10.31
CA LYS A 575 -51.47 -2.76 11.48
C LYS A 575 -49.95 -2.66 11.38
N ILE A 576 -49.40 -2.63 10.17
CA ILE A 576 -47.99 -2.37 9.91
C ILE A 576 -47.85 -1.00 9.25
N LYS A 577 -47.16 -0.08 9.93
CA LYS A 577 -46.82 1.23 9.42
C LYS A 577 -45.51 1.12 8.60
N GLU A 578 -45.31 2.04 7.64
CA GLU A 578 -44.07 2.13 6.82
C GLU A 578 -43.70 0.82 6.10
N PHE A 579 -44.70 0.11 5.54
CA PHE A 579 -44.44 -1.14 4.81
C PHE A 579 -44.01 -0.84 3.37
N THR A 580 -42.80 -1.33 3.00
CA THR A 580 -42.19 -1.10 1.68
C THR A 580 -43.09 -1.63 0.55
N GLY A 581 -43.42 -0.76 -0.39
CA GLY A 581 -44.27 -1.04 -1.52
C GLY A 581 -45.78 -0.76 -1.30
N ILE A 582 -46.21 -0.44 -0.08
CA ILE A 582 -47.59 -0.03 0.25
C ILE A 582 -47.64 1.38 0.83
N SER A 583 -47.08 1.60 2.01
CA SER A 583 -47.06 2.89 2.69
C SER A 583 -45.67 3.54 2.75
N ASP A 584 -44.64 2.84 2.30
CA ASP A 584 -43.29 3.36 2.17
C ASP A 584 -42.72 3.00 0.77
N PRO A 585 -41.96 3.89 0.12
CA PRO A 585 -41.50 3.68 -1.23
C PRO A 585 -40.44 2.55 -1.34
N TYR A 586 -40.43 1.89 -2.49
CA TYR A 586 -39.33 1.07 -2.97
C TYR A 586 -38.71 1.75 -4.18
N GLU A 587 -37.46 2.17 -4.06
CA GLU A 587 -36.69 2.80 -5.14
C GLU A 587 -36.03 1.70 -5.97
N ALA A 588 -36.59 1.39 -7.14
CA ALA A 588 -36.02 0.37 -8.02
C ALA A 588 -34.61 0.75 -8.48
N PRO A 589 -33.67 -0.21 -8.56
CA PRO A 589 -32.34 0.05 -9.10
C PRO A 589 -32.42 0.53 -10.57
N GLU A 590 -31.69 1.61 -10.87
CA GLU A 590 -31.64 2.17 -12.24
C GLU A 590 -30.80 1.29 -13.18
N LYS A 591 -29.68 0.76 -12.69
CA LYS A 591 -28.72 -0.03 -13.48
C LYS A 591 -28.21 -1.23 -12.68
N PRO A 592 -29.09 -2.19 -12.34
CA PRO A 592 -28.64 -3.43 -11.70
C PRO A 592 -27.82 -4.26 -12.69
N GLU A 593 -26.87 -5.07 -12.21
CA GLU A 593 -26.14 -6.03 -13.03
C GLU A 593 -27.05 -7.09 -13.64
N LEU A 594 -28.16 -7.40 -12.94
CA LEU A 594 -29.19 -8.33 -13.44
C LEU A 594 -30.58 -7.94 -12.92
N LYS A 595 -31.57 -7.96 -13.81
CA LYS A 595 -33.00 -7.83 -13.48
C LYS A 595 -33.68 -9.18 -13.70
N LEU A 596 -34.40 -9.67 -12.70
CA LEU A 596 -35.17 -10.91 -12.74
C LEU A 596 -36.64 -10.62 -12.56
N GLU A 597 -37.47 -11.15 -13.45
CA GLU A 597 -38.92 -11.17 -13.34
C GLU A 597 -39.36 -12.58 -12.94
N THR A 598 -40.10 -12.69 -11.83
CA THR A 598 -40.40 -14.00 -11.23
C THR A 598 -41.85 -14.46 -11.44
N GLU A 599 -42.63 -13.67 -12.16
CA GLU A 599 -43.99 -14.07 -12.51
C GLU A 599 -43.96 -15.14 -13.60
N GLY A 600 -44.54 -16.30 -13.30
CA GLY A 600 -44.53 -17.42 -14.20
C GLY A 600 -43.14 -18.06 -14.49
N THR A 601 -42.10 -17.64 -13.75
CA THR A 601 -40.72 -18.08 -13.96
C THR A 601 -40.28 -19.06 -12.87
N ASP A 602 -39.60 -20.12 -13.28
CA ASP A 602 -39.05 -21.12 -12.35
C ASP A 602 -37.84 -20.60 -11.57
N VAL A 603 -37.70 -21.07 -10.34
CA VAL A 603 -36.62 -20.65 -9.41
C VAL A 603 -35.25 -21.06 -9.94
N ASP A 604 -35.14 -22.28 -10.50
CA ASP A 604 -33.89 -22.78 -11.07
C ASP A 604 -33.45 -21.97 -12.27
N TYR A 605 -34.40 -21.55 -13.11
CA TYR A 605 -34.11 -20.66 -14.23
C TYR A 605 -33.56 -19.30 -13.71
N CYS A 606 -34.19 -18.70 -12.71
CA CYS A 606 -33.71 -17.45 -12.11
C CYS A 606 -32.29 -17.59 -11.52
N ALA A 607 -32.01 -18.67 -10.80
CA ALA A 607 -30.68 -18.97 -10.27
C ALA A 607 -29.65 -19.17 -11.39
N GLN A 608 -30.06 -19.85 -12.50
CA GLN A 608 -29.19 -20.05 -13.67
C GLN A 608 -28.84 -18.73 -14.36
N GLN A 609 -29.78 -17.77 -14.45
CA GLN A 609 -29.49 -16.45 -15.01
C GLN A 609 -28.43 -15.70 -14.17
N VAL A 610 -28.47 -15.85 -12.84
CA VAL A 610 -27.42 -15.29 -11.97
C VAL A 610 -26.07 -15.96 -12.24
N LEU A 611 -26.02 -17.29 -12.35
CA LEU A 611 -24.78 -18.02 -12.65
C LEU A 611 -24.18 -17.62 -13.99
N LEU A 612 -24.99 -17.53 -15.05
CA LEU A 612 -24.53 -17.06 -16.37
C LEU A 612 -23.97 -15.63 -16.32
N LYS A 613 -24.58 -14.76 -15.52
CA LYS A 613 -24.06 -13.42 -15.29
C LYS A 613 -22.70 -13.44 -14.60
N LEU A 614 -22.54 -14.26 -13.55
CA LEU A 614 -21.29 -14.41 -12.81
C LEU A 614 -20.18 -15.00 -13.68
N GLU A 615 -20.51 -15.98 -14.52
CA GLU A 615 -19.60 -16.58 -15.50
C GLU A 615 -19.16 -15.54 -16.54
N GLY A 616 -20.11 -14.81 -17.15
CA GLY A 616 -19.83 -13.75 -18.11
C GLY A 616 -19.00 -12.60 -17.53
N MET A 617 -19.00 -12.43 -16.21
CA MET A 617 -18.12 -11.51 -15.48
C MET A 617 -16.77 -12.14 -15.11
N GLY A 618 -16.54 -13.41 -15.38
CA GLY A 618 -15.32 -14.15 -15.01
C GLY A 618 -15.15 -14.40 -13.51
N LEU A 619 -16.24 -14.34 -12.74
CA LEU A 619 -16.24 -14.54 -11.29
C LEU A 619 -16.32 -16.01 -10.88
N ILE A 620 -16.88 -16.85 -11.73
CA ILE A 620 -16.90 -18.30 -11.61
C ILE A 620 -16.39 -18.90 -12.92
N ALA A 621 -15.81 -20.09 -12.83
CA ALA A 621 -15.49 -20.92 -14.00
C ALA A 621 -16.42 -22.14 -13.94
N VAL A 622 -17.10 -22.43 -15.03
CA VAL A 622 -17.94 -23.62 -15.19
C VAL A 622 -17.12 -24.74 -15.80
#